data_50001f26a30c2132d88339d85a4064f0
#
_entry.id   50001f26a30c2132d88339d85a4064f0
#
_cell.length_a   1.000
_cell.length_b   1.000
_cell.length_c   1.000
_cell.angle_alpha   90.00
_cell.angle_beta   90.00
_cell.angle_gamma   90.00
#
_symmetry.space_group_name_H-M   'P 1'
#
loop_
_entity.id
_entity.type
_entity.pdbx_description
1 polymer ?
#
loop_
_entity_poly.entity_id
_entity_poly.type
_entity_poly.pdbx_seq_one_letter_code
_entity_poly.pdbx_strand_id
1 'polypeptide(L)'
;MNLVTGGSGFIGINLVKELLKRGQRVRVIDIVPCDEDIAKVIHYLNLDIRDRLAVIQACKDIDCIYHIISLVPISKAGRGFWDVNVEGTRNILDGALESGVKKIIHMSSSAVYDINQKNPLTEGPES
;
A
#
# COMPACT_ATOMS: atom_id res chain seq x y z
N MET A 1 6.70 -13.83 3.73
CA MET A 1 7.06 -12.72 2.81
C MET A 1 6.18 -11.52 3.06
N ASN A 2 6.71 -10.30 2.94
CA ASN A 2 5.92 -9.06 3.05
C ASN A 2 5.56 -8.53 1.67
N LEU A 3 4.34 -8.01 1.51
CA LEU A 3 3.91 -7.27 0.33
C LEU A 3 3.88 -5.77 0.67
N VAL A 4 4.53 -4.95 -0.13
CA VAL A 4 4.47 -3.48 -0.04
C VAL A 4 3.80 -2.95 -1.30
N THR A 5 2.66 -2.28 -1.16
CA THR A 5 2.02 -1.58 -2.26
C THR A 5 2.55 -0.15 -2.30
N GLY A 6 2.87 0.37 -3.49
CA GLY A 6 3.48 1.69 -3.61
C GLY A 6 4.95 1.72 -3.16
N GLY A 7 5.65 0.59 -3.31
CA GLY A 7 7.03 0.45 -2.85
C GLY A 7 8.05 1.28 -3.61
N SER A 8 7.70 1.84 -4.76
CA SER A 8 8.57 2.76 -5.54
C SER A 8 8.42 4.22 -5.10
N GLY A 9 7.39 4.56 -4.32
CA GLY A 9 7.18 5.90 -3.79
C GLY A 9 8.11 6.23 -2.61
N PHE A 10 8.09 7.50 -2.17
CA PHE A 10 8.99 8.00 -1.11
C PHE A 10 8.90 7.20 0.20
N ILE A 11 7.69 6.97 0.72
CA ILE A 11 7.50 6.19 1.94
C ILE A 11 7.81 4.71 1.67
N GLY A 12 7.31 4.19 0.56
CA GLY A 12 7.45 2.79 0.19
C GLY A 12 8.90 2.34 0.07
N ILE A 13 9.75 3.10 -0.64
CA ILE A 13 11.16 2.75 -0.82
C ILE A 13 11.93 2.71 0.51
N ASN A 14 11.63 3.63 1.43
CA ASN A 14 12.26 3.64 2.76
C ASN A 14 11.81 2.45 3.60
N LEU A 15 10.53 2.08 3.53
CA LEU A 15 10.02 0.88 4.18
C LEU A 15 10.65 -0.39 3.61
N VAL A 16 10.72 -0.50 2.28
CA VAL A 16 11.37 -1.64 1.59
C VAL A 16 12.81 -1.80 2.06
N LYS A 17 13.59 -0.70 2.09
CA LYS A 17 14.99 -0.72 2.57
C LYS A 17 15.09 -1.20 4.02
N GLU A 18 14.21 -0.74 4.91
CA GLU A 18 14.20 -1.15 6.31
C GLU A 18 13.83 -2.63 6.47
N LEU A 19 12.84 -3.14 5.73
CA LEU A 19 12.48 -4.55 5.73
C LEU A 19 13.64 -5.44 5.24
N LEU A 20 14.31 -5.04 4.17
CA LEU A 20 15.50 -5.75 3.65
C LEU A 20 16.65 -5.75 4.66
N LYS A 21 16.91 -4.60 5.30
CA LYS A 21 17.92 -4.49 6.37
C LYS A 21 17.65 -5.44 7.54
N ARG A 22 16.38 -5.72 7.82
CA ARG A 22 15.97 -6.70 8.84
C ARG A 22 15.97 -8.14 8.32
N GLY A 23 16.52 -8.40 7.16
CA GLY A 23 16.60 -9.73 6.55
C GLY A 23 15.23 -10.28 6.07
N GLN A 24 14.24 -9.42 5.88
CA GLN A 24 12.91 -9.85 5.48
C GLN A 24 12.79 -9.90 3.96
N ARG A 25 12.05 -10.88 3.47
CA ARG A 25 11.73 -11.01 2.04
C ARG A 25 10.57 -10.06 1.69
N VAL A 26 10.73 -9.33 0.59
CA VAL A 26 9.78 -8.29 0.17
C VAL A 26 9.33 -8.54 -1.27
N ARG A 27 8.01 -8.48 -1.48
CA ARG A 27 7.37 -8.28 -2.77
C ARG A 27 6.86 -6.85 -2.84
N VAL A 28 7.06 -6.19 -3.96
CA VAL A 28 6.56 -4.83 -4.23
C VAL A 28 5.59 -4.88 -5.39
N ILE A 29 4.45 -4.20 -5.26
CA ILE A 29 3.58 -3.87 -6.39
C ILE A 29 3.49 -2.36 -6.54
N ASP A 30 3.72 -1.89 -7.76
CA ASP A 30 3.64 -0.47 -8.13
C ASP A 30 3.47 -0.36 -9.65
N ILE A 31 2.93 0.75 -10.14
CA ILE A 31 2.90 1.07 -11.57
C ILE A 31 4.16 1.81 -12.02
N VAL A 32 4.93 2.34 -11.06
CA VAL A 32 6.20 3.03 -11.31
C VAL A 32 7.35 2.06 -11.06
N PRO A 33 8.31 1.94 -11.98
CA PRO A 33 9.49 1.11 -11.78
C PRO A 33 10.25 1.53 -10.51
N CYS A 34 10.75 0.55 -9.78
CA CYS A 34 11.64 0.85 -8.65
C CYS A 34 13.10 0.98 -9.12
N ASP A 35 13.92 1.52 -8.24
CA ASP A 35 15.37 1.61 -8.42
C ASP A 35 15.96 0.25 -8.78
N GLU A 36 16.90 0.22 -9.75
CA GLU A 36 17.47 -1.02 -10.29
C GLU A 36 18.19 -1.87 -9.22
N ASP A 37 18.86 -1.24 -8.26
CA ASP A 37 19.59 -1.98 -7.22
C ASP A 37 18.61 -2.61 -6.21
N ILE A 38 17.51 -1.94 -5.93
CA ILE A 38 16.44 -2.48 -5.10
C ILE A 38 15.71 -3.60 -5.84
N ALA A 39 15.43 -3.42 -7.14
CA ALA A 39 14.74 -4.43 -7.96
C ALA A 39 15.45 -5.79 -8.00
N LYS A 40 16.80 -5.80 -7.88
CA LYS A 40 17.60 -7.03 -7.84
C LYS A 40 17.40 -7.88 -6.59
N VAL A 41 16.94 -7.29 -5.49
CA VAL A 41 16.85 -7.94 -4.17
C VAL A 41 15.42 -8.10 -3.65
N ILE A 42 14.43 -7.67 -4.43
CA ILE A 42 13.01 -7.83 -4.14
C ILE A 42 12.29 -8.60 -5.25
N HIS A 43 11.06 -9.02 -4.99
CA HIS A 43 10.15 -9.49 -6.03
C HIS A 43 9.27 -8.31 -6.48
N TYR A 44 9.71 -7.59 -7.52
CA TYR A 44 8.96 -6.46 -8.07
C TYR A 44 7.94 -6.93 -9.10
N LEU A 45 6.71 -6.42 -8.99
CA LEU A 45 5.62 -6.61 -9.95
C LEU A 45 5.11 -5.23 -10.41
N ASN A 46 5.23 -4.96 -11.70
CA ASN A 46 4.55 -3.81 -12.31
C ASN A 46 3.06 -4.14 -12.38
N LEU A 47 2.28 -3.59 -11.46
CA LEU A 47 0.89 -3.96 -11.27
C LEU A 47 0.07 -2.78 -10.77
N ASP A 48 -1.08 -2.56 -11.41
CA ASP A 48 -2.08 -1.60 -10.96
C ASP A 48 -3.04 -2.28 -9.97
N ILE A 49 -3.22 -1.71 -8.79
CA ILE A 49 -4.10 -2.27 -7.75
C ILE A 49 -5.59 -2.30 -8.15
N ARG A 50 -5.96 -1.64 -9.26
CA ARG A 50 -7.30 -1.73 -9.85
C ARG A 50 -7.54 -3.07 -10.57
N ASP A 51 -6.48 -3.78 -10.94
CA ASP A 51 -6.58 -5.13 -11.50
C ASP A 51 -6.76 -6.15 -10.38
N ARG A 52 -8.03 -6.48 -10.09
CA ARG A 52 -8.40 -7.37 -8.99
C ARG A 52 -7.74 -8.75 -9.08
N LEU A 53 -7.71 -9.35 -10.28
CA LEU A 53 -7.16 -10.69 -10.44
C LEU A 53 -5.64 -10.71 -10.23
N ALA A 54 -4.94 -9.72 -10.79
CA ALA A 54 -3.52 -9.57 -10.59
C ALA A 54 -3.16 -9.32 -9.11
N VAL A 55 -3.95 -8.52 -8.40
CA VAL A 55 -3.78 -8.26 -6.96
C VAL A 55 -3.93 -9.55 -6.15
N ILE A 56 -4.97 -10.35 -6.40
CA ILE A 56 -5.18 -11.63 -5.72
C ILE A 56 -3.97 -12.55 -5.91
N GLN A 57 -3.43 -12.64 -7.13
CA GLN A 57 -2.23 -13.43 -7.40
C GLN A 57 -1.01 -12.87 -6.65
N ALA A 58 -0.87 -11.54 -6.58
CA ALA A 58 0.22 -10.89 -5.86
C ALA A 58 0.17 -11.11 -4.32
N CYS A 59 -1.00 -11.41 -3.77
CA CYS A 59 -1.18 -11.69 -2.35
C CYS A 59 -0.82 -13.13 -1.94
N LYS A 60 -0.56 -14.04 -2.89
CA LYS A 60 -0.18 -15.41 -2.57
C LYS A 60 1.17 -15.48 -1.85
N ASP A 61 1.24 -16.33 -0.84
CA ASP A 61 2.43 -16.55 0.00
C ASP A 61 2.90 -15.30 0.77
N ILE A 62 1.98 -14.38 1.05
CA ILE A 62 2.23 -13.17 1.83
C ILE A 62 1.75 -13.36 3.27
N ASP A 63 2.59 -12.99 4.22
CA ASP A 63 2.27 -12.99 5.65
C ASP A 63 1.73 -11.65 6.13
N CYS A 64 2.29 -10.54 5.61
CA CYS A 64 1.93 -9.18 5.98
C CYS A 64 1.89 -8.28 4.76
N ILE A 65 0.87 -7.44 4.67
CA ILE A 65 0.72 -6.40 3.64
C ILE A 65 0.93 -5.02 4.29
N TYR A 66 1.79 -4.21 3.68
CA TYR A 66 1.92 -2.78 3.94
C TYR A 66 1.25 -2.04 2.78
N HIS A 67 0.04 -1.57 2.99
CA HIS A 67 -0.74 -0.88 1.96
C HIS A 67 -0.53 0.62 2.05
N ILE A 68 0.25 1.17 1.09
CA ILE A 68 0.70 2.57 1.09
C ILE A 68 0.16 3.35 -0.10
N ILE A 69 -0.22 2.66 -1.19
CA ILE A 69 -0.73 3.32 -2.40
C ILE A 69 -1.94 4.20 -2.05
N SER A 70 -1.83 5.47 -2.43
CA SER A 70 -2.98 6.37 -2.47
C SER A 70 -2.73 7.48 -3.49
N LEU A 71 -3.81 7.97 -4.10
CA LEU A 71 -3.79 9.24 -4.82
C LEU A 71 -4.10 10.37 -3.84
N VAL A 72 -3.37 11.46 -3.97
CA VAL A 72 -3.56 12.65 -3.14
C VAL A 72 -4.41 13.71 -3.86
N PRO A 73 -5.16 14.58 -3.14
CA PRO A 73 -6.08 15.56 -3.73
C PRO A 73 -5.46 16.55 -4.73
N ILE A 74 -4.13 16.70 -4.71
CA ILE A 74 -3.40 17.60 -5.61
C ILE A 74 -3.40 17.06 -7.06
N SER A 75 -3.56 15.76 -7.25
CA SER A 75 -3.73 15.17 -8.57
C SER A 75 -5.15 15.44 -9.07
N LYS A 76 -5.30 16.01 -10.26
CA LYS A 76 -6.60 16.22 -10.92
C LYS A 76 -7.18 14.89 -11.43
N ALA A 77 -7.21 13.87 -10.56
CA ALA A 77 -7.50 12.50 -10.96
C ALA A 77 -9.00 12.19 -11.06
N GLY A 78 -9.89 13.10 -10.64
CA GLY A 78 -11.32 12.91 -10.73
C GLY A 78 -11.78 11.57 -10.15
N ARG A 79 -12.47 10.74 -10.95
CA ARG A 79 -12.93 9.40 -10.58
C ARG A 79 -11.79 8.44 -10.22
N GLY A 80 -10.58 8.67 -10.72
CA GLY A 80 -9.40 7.89 -10.40
C GLY A 80 -9.08 7.83 -8.90
N PHE A 81 -9.47 8.85 -8.13
CA PHE A 81 -9.38 8.81 -6.66
C PHE A 81 -10.16 7.64 -6.08
N TRP A 82 -11.41 7.51 -6.49
CA TRP A 82 -12.26 6.41 -6.02
C TRP A 82 -11.69 5.07 -6.47
N ASP A 83 -11.33 4.96 -7.74
CA ASP A 83 -10.87 3.70 -8.33
C ASP A 83 -9.58 3.20 -7.66
N VAL A 84 -8.65 4.09 -7.32
CA VAL A 84 -7.39 3.71 -6.65
C VAL A 84 -7.58 3.59 -5.14
N ASN A 85 -8.13 4.62 -4.48
CA ASN A 85 -8.14 4.68 -3.02
C ASN A 85 -9.22 3.78 -2.41
N VAL A 86 -10.33 3.54 -3.09
CA VAL A 86 -11.42 2.70 -2.60
C VAL A 86 -11.40 1.32 -3.25
N GLU A 87 -11.56 1.23 -4.57
CA GLU A 87 -11.64 -0.06 -5.24
C GLU A 87 -10.29 -0.79 -5.20
N GLY A 88 -9.17 -0.08 -5.39
CA GLY A 88 -7.83 -0.65 -5.24
C GLY A 88 -7.59 -1.19 -3.84
N THR A 89 -7.96 -0.45 -2.80
CA THR A 89 -7.88 -0.93 -1.40
C THR A 89 -8.78 -2.15 -1.18
N ARG A 90 -9.99 -2.15 -1.72
CA ARG A 90 -10.89 -3.33 -1.67
C ARG A 90 -10.25 -4.55 -2.31
N ASN A 91 -9.63 -4.41 -3.46
CA ASN A 91 -8.91 -5.51 -4.13
C ASN A 91 -7.78 -6.07 -3.25
N ILE A 92 -7.02 -5.22 -2.55
CA ILE A 92 -5.99 -5.65 -1.60
C ILE A 92 -6.61 -6.43 -0.43
N LEU A 93 -7.72 -5.97 0.13
CA LEU A 93 -8.42 -6.66 1.22
C LEU A 93 -8.97 -8.02 0.77
N ASP A 94 -9.60 -8.08 -0.41
CA ASP A 94 -10.08 -9.33 -0.99
C ASP A 94 -8.93 -10.31 -1.23
N GLY A 95 -7.84 -9.86 -1.84
CA GLY A 95 -6.66 -10.67 -2.08
C GLY A 95 -6.02 -11.21 -0.79
N ALA A 96 -6.01 -10.38 0.25
CA ALA A 96 -5.52 -10.78 1.57
C ALA A 96 -6.39 -11.87 2.20
N LEU A 97 -7.72 -11.72 2.13
CA LEU A 97 -8.67 -12.71 2.63
C LEU A 97 -8.55 -14.04 1.88
N GLU A 98 -8.56 -13.99 0.55
CA GLU A 98 -8.45 -15.19 -0.30
C GLU A 98 -7.13 -15.94 -0.11
N SER A 99 -6.04 -15.21 0.19
CA SER A 99 -4.70 -15.78 0.36
C SER A 99 -4.34 -16.11 1.81
N GLY A 100 -5.21 -15.81 2.78
CA GLY A 100 -4.96 -16.08 4.21
C GLY A 100 -3.86 -15.20 4.81
N VAL A 101 -3.71 -13.97 4.34
CA VAL A 101 -2.74 -13.00 4.88
C VAL A 101 -3.07 -12.72 6.35
N LYS A 102 -2.06 -12.77 7.21
CA LYS A 102 -2.25 -12.67 8.67
C LYS A 102 -2.41 -11.23 9.16
N LYS A 103 -1.82 -10.27 8.44
CA LYS A 103 -1.76 -8.87 8.89
C LYS A 103 -1.76 -7.91 7.72
N ILE A 104 -2.53 -6.82 7.86
CA ILE A 104 -2.48 -5.67 6.97
C ILE A 104 -2.16 -4.43 7.81
N ILE A 105 -1.22 -3.63 7.35
CA ILE A 105 -0.89 -2.31 7.86
C ILE A 105 -1.27 -1.32 6.78
N HIS A 106 -2.30 -0.52 7.04
CA HIS A 106 -2.81 0.47 6.09
C HIS A 106 -2.31 1.86 6.47
N MET A 107 -1.73 2.56 5.49
CA MET A 107 -1.34 3.97 5.63
C MET A 107 -2.58 4.83 5.46
N SER A 108 -3.10 5.35 6.55
CA SER A 108 -4.20 6.31 6.56
C SER A 108 -3.68 7.74 6.35
N SER A 109 -4.51 8.72 6.55
CA SER A 109 -4.20 10.14 6.38
C SER A 109 -4.77 10.95 7.53
N SER A 110 -4.09 12.04 7.90
CA SER A 110 -4.63 13.04 8.82
C SER A 110 -5.92 13.71 8.31
N ALA A 111 -6.21 13.59 7.01
CA ALA A 111 -7.44 14.10 6.40
C ALA A 111 -8.71 13.37 6.86
N VAL A 112 -8.59 12.27 7.62
CA VAL A 112 -9.74 11.59 8.25
C VAL A 112 -10.28 12.35 9.47
N TYR A 113 -9.49 13.28 10.01
CA TYR A 113 -9.94 14.14 11.13
C TYR A 113 -10.69 15.36 10.61
N ASP A 114 -11.77 15.74 11.29
CA ASP A 114 -12.51 16.95 10.99
C ASP A 114 -11.63 18.19 11.28
N ILE A 115 -11.63 19.14 10.33
CA ILE A 115 -10.92 20.42 10.46
C ILE A 115 -11.43 21.30 11.61
N ASN A 116 -12.64 21.02 12.12
CA ASN A 116 -13.25 21.73 13.24
C ASN A 116 -12.88 21.16 14.62
N GLN A 117 -12.09 20.09 14.67
CA GLN A 117 -11.63 19.54 15.95
C GLN A 117 -10.62 20.46 16.63
N LYS A 118 -10.59 20.40 17.97
CA LYS A 118 -9.64 21.18 18.77
C LYS A 118 -8.20 20.72 18.49
N ASN A 119 -7.29 21.68 18.35
CA ASN A 119 -5.86 21.41 18.28
C ASN A 119 -5.24 21.25 19.69
N PRO A 120 -4.26 20.35 19.90
CA PRO A 120 -3.79 19.36 18.91
C PRO A 120 -4.82 18.26 18.65
N LEU A 121 -4.81 17.70 17.40
CA LEU A 121 -5.61 16.53 17.08
C LEU A 121 -5.08 15.32 17.84
N THR A 122 -5.96 14.57 18.46
CA THR A 122 -5.64 13.33 19.18
C THR A 122 -6.51 12.20 18.67
N GLU A 123 -5.98 10.97 18.73
CA GLU A 123 -6.78 9.78 18.47
C GLU A 123 -7.85 9.66 19.56
N GLY A 124 -9.10 9.72 19.16
CA GLY A 124 -10.25 9.64 20.05
C GLY A 124 -11.37 8.80 19.45
N PRO A 125 -12.36 8.41 20.28
CA PRO A 125 -13.50 7.59 19.84
C PRO A 125 -14.39 8.27 18.80
N GLU A 126 -14.18 9.56 18.52
CA GLU A 126 -14.96 10.36 17.57
C GLU A 126 -14.18 10.68 16.28
N SER A 127 -13.04 10.07 16.06
CA SER A 127 -12.23 10.24 14.84
C SER A 127 -12.70 9.35 13.70
#